data_6a3b0eb756757d6813b402ec2b2a80ad
#
_entry.id   6a3b0eb756757d6813b402ec2b2a80ad
#
_cell.length_a   1.000
_cell.length_b   1.000
_cell.length_c   1.000
_cell.angle_alpha   90.00
_cell.angle_beta   90.00
_cell.angle_gamma   90.00
#
_symmetry.space_group_name_H-M   'P 1'
#
loop_
_entity.id
_entity.type
_entity.pdbx_description
1 polymer ?
#
loop_
_entity_poly.entity_id
_entity_poly.type
_entity_poly.pdbx_seq_one_letter_code
_entity_poly.pdbx_strand_id
1 'polypeptide(L)'
;MMVMAYVMFPALLGLSAVPTSSPQYVGMLGMHGNYGPNIRNQECDLLIAVGMRFDDRVTGNPKCFGANAKVIHLEIDPAEIDKIVHADVAVIGDVKQTLPLLTQRIRSAGHKAWIEGFRACDKVEYEAVVRKAIRPEGGRIRMGEVVDTVAHAYDNDAVLVT
;
A
#
# COMPACT_ATOMS: atom_id res chain seq x y z
N MET A 1 -1.41 18.11 -17.89
CA MET A 1 -0.05 17.64 -17.51
C MET A 1 -0.24 16.79 -16.26
N MET A 2 -0.20 15.47 -16.42
CA MET A 2 -0.48 14.53 -15.35
C MET A 2 0.73 14.46 -14.42
N VAL A 3 0.57 14.87 -13.18
CA VAL A 3 1.57 14.80 -12.13
C VAL A 3 1.29 13.55 -11.32
N MET A 4 2.13 12.54 -11.45
CA MET A 4 1.96 11.28 -10.72
C MET A 4 2.57 11.37 -9.32
N ALA A 5 1.73 11.27 -8.31
CA ALA A 5 2.19 11.10 -6.93
C ALA A 5 2.72 9.66 -6.75
N TYR A 6 4.02 9.53 -6.59
CA TYR A 6 4.68 8.23 -6.41
C TYR A 6 4.70 7.88 -4.92
N VAL A 7 3.65 7.25 -4.44
CA VAL A 7 3.66 6.52 -3.18
C VAL A 7 3.24 5.08 -3.46
N MET A 8 3.84 4.13 -2.78
CA MET A 8 3.56 2.72 -2.95
C MET A 8 2.99 2.15 -1.66
N PHE A 9 1.76 1.66 -1.75
CA PHE A 9 1.08 0.93 -0.70
C PHE A 9 0.67 -0.44 -1.24
N PRO A 10 1.54 -1.45 -1.10
CA PRO A 10 1.24 -2.79 -1.56
C PRO A 10 0.06 -3.39 -0.79
N ALA A 11 -0.73 -4.22 -1.46
CA ALA A 11 -1.59 -5.18 -0.79
C ALA A 11 -0.75 -6.37 -0.27
N LEU A 12 -1.34 -7.27 0.49
CA LEU A 12 -0.64 -8.34 1.21
C LEU A 12 0.38 -9.10 0.34
N LEU A 13 -0.01 -9.57 -0.84
CA LEU A 13 0.87 -10.33 -1.74
C LEU A 13 1.93 -9.46 -2.45
N GLY A 14 1.79 -8.15 -2.40
CA GLY A 14 2.72 -7.20 -2.99
C GLY A 14 3.74 -6.61 -2.01
N LEU A 15 3.73 -7.01 -0.74
CA LEU A 15 4.54 -6.39 0.32
C LEU A 15 6.04 -6.39 0.02
N SER A 16 6.56 -7.43 -0.63
CA SER A 16 7.98 -7.52 -0.98
C SER A 16 8.36 -6.84 -2.30
N ALA A 17 7.41 -6.28 -3.04
CA ALA A 17 7.69 -5.62 -4.32
C ALA A 17 8.50 -4.33 -4.15
N VAL A 18 8.43 -3.71 -2.97
CA VAL A 18 9.15 -2.48 -2.63
C VAL A 18 9.78 -2.64 -1.25
N PRO A 19 11.07 -2.31 -1.09
CA PRO A 19 11.71 -2.32 0.22
C PRO A 19 10.98 -1.39 1.20
N THR A 20 10.72 -1.85 2.40
CA THR A 20 10.07 -1.05 3.46
C THR A 20 10.90 0.18 3.86
N SER A 21 12.22 0.14 3.62
CA SER A 21 13.14 1.27 3.80
C SER A 21 13.04 2.34 2.71
N SER A 22 12.31 2.09 1.63
CA SER A 22 12.11 3.08 0.57
C SER A 22 11.32 4.28 1.10
N PRO A 23 11.74 5.52 0.80
CA PRO A 23 10.98 6.72 1.18
C PRO A 23 9.59 6.80 0.51
N GLN A 24 9.36 6.07 -0.58
CA GLN A 24 8.07 5.97 -1.26
C GLN A 24 7.15 4.89 -0.64
N TYR A 25 7.69 3.99 0.19
CA TYR A 25 6.86 3.02 0.90
C TYR A 25 6.08 3.71 2.02
N VAL A 26 4.77 3.60 2.01
CA VAL A 26 3.88 4.26 2.97
C VAL A 26 2.98 3.30 3.74
N GLY A 27 3.32 2.02 3.76
CA GLY A 27 2.57 0.99 4.46
C GLY A 27 1.68 0.14 3.54
N MET A 28 0.90 -0.74 4.12
CA MET A 28 0.01 -1.68 3.43
C MET A 28 -1.41 -1.11 3.33
N LEU A 29 -2.05 -1.35 2.20
CA LEU A 29 -3.47 -1.02 1.97
C LEU A 29 -4.35 -2.24 2.30
N GLY A 30 -5.59 -1.96 2.72
CA GLY A 30 -6.64 -2.96 2.94
C GLY A 30 -7.03 -3.16 4.39
N MET A 31 -7.85 -4.17 4.67
CA MET A 31 -8.47 -4.45 5.97
C MET A 31 -7.45 -4.64 7.10
N HIS A 32 -6.31 -5.23 6.80
CA HIS A 32 -5.19 -5.40 7.75
C HIS A 32 -4.07 -4.39 7.49
N GLY A 33 -4.35 -3.36 6.70
CA GLY A 33 -3.38 -2.34 6.31
C GLY A 33 -3.24 -1.22 7.33
N ASN A 34 -2.34 -0.30 6.99
CA ASN A 34 -2.02 0.85 7.79
C ASN A 34 -3.07 1.96 7.66
N TYR A 35 -3.16 2.80 8.67
CA TYR A 35 -4.10 3.93 8.71
C TYR A 35 -3.89 4.90 7.55
N GLY A 36 -2.64 5.30 7.29
CA GLY A 36 -2.30 6.23 6.22
C GLY A 36 -2.77 5.81 4.84
N PRO A 37 -2.36 4.63 4.32
CA PRO A 37 -2.84 4.11 3.04
C PRO A 37 -4.35 4.04 2.90
N ASN A 38 -5.05 3.57 3.93
CA ASN A 38 -6.51 3.42 3.88
C ASN A 38 -7.26 4.75 3.81
N ILE A 39 -6.78 5.78 4.50
CA ILE A 39 -7.43 7.10 4.46
C ILE A 39 -7.03 7.88 3.20
N ARG A 40 -5.74 7.94 2.90
CA ARG A 40 -5.25 8.79 1.82
C ARG A 40 -5.51 8.25 0.42
N ASN A 41 -5.72 6.93 0.28
CA ASN A 41 -6.20 6.37 -0.98
C ASN A 41 -7.50 7.02 -1.48
N GLN A 42 -8.34 7.50 -0.56
CA GLN A 42 -9.59 8.18 -0.91
C GLN A 42 -9.39 9.64 -1.37
N GLU A 43 -8.21 10.20 -1.13
CA GLU A 43 -7.86 11.58 -1.49
C GLU A 43 -7.06 11.66 -2.79
N CYS A 44 -6.62 10.53 -3.36
CA CYS A 44 -5.83 10.52 -4.58
C CYS A 44 -6.68 10.88 -5.81
N ASP A 45 -6.04 11.51 -6.78
CA ASP A 45 -6.61 11.85 -8.08
C ASP A 45 -6.26 10.83 -9.18
N LEU A 46 -5.23 10.00 -8.91
CA LEU A 46 -4.78 8.94 -9.79
C LEU A 46 -4.37 7.72 -8.98
N LEU A 47 -4.95 6.57 -9.31
CA LEU A 47 -4.59 5.26 -8.79
C LEU A 47 -3.99 4.41 -9.91
N ILE A 48 -2.78 3.93 -9.73
CA ILE A 48 -2.16 2.95 -10.64
C ILE A 48 -2.15 1.61 -9.92
N ALA A 49 -3.03 0.72 -10.34
CA ALA A 49 -3.13 -0.64 -9.85
C ALA A 49 -2.24 -1.56 -10.69
N VAL A 50 -1.39 -2.34 -10.05
CA VAL A 50 -0.44 -3.24 -10.71
C VAL A 50 -0.66 -4.66 -10.18
N GLY A 51 -1.22 -5.56 -11.01
CA GLY A 51 -1.54 -6.93 -10.64
C GLY A 51 -2.53 -7.02 -9.45
N MET A 52 -3.50 -6.13 -9.41
CA MET A 52 -4.41 -5.97 -8.27
C MET A 52 -5.83 -6.42 -8.62
N ARG A 53 -6.35 -7.43 -7.95
CA ARG A 53 -7.71 -7.93 -8.20
C ARG A 53 -8.84 -7.08 -7.60
N PHE A 54 -8.53 -6.09 -6.79
CA PHE A 54 -9.51 -5.26 -6.08
C PHE A 54 -10.50 -6.05 -5.21
N ASP A 55 -10.02 -7.11 -4.54
CA ASP A 55 -10.87 -7.91 -3.67
C ASP A 55 -11.41 -7.10 -2.46
N ASP A 56 -12.44 -7.63 -1.81
CA ASP A 56 -13.15 -6.98 -0.71
C ASP A 56 -12.27 -6.67 0.52
N ARG A 57 -11.22 -7.46 0.75
CA ARG A 57 -10.26 -7.24 1.85
C ARG A 57 -9.38 -6.02 1.61
N VAL A 58 -9.24 -5.60 0.36
CA VAL A 58 -8.46 -4.41 0.01
C VAL A 58 -9.37 -3.21 -0.20
N THR A 59 -10.46 -3.37 -0.95
CA THR A 59 -11.36 -2.27 -1.31
C THR A 59 -12.37 -1.92 -0.23
N GLY A 60 -12.76 -2.88 0.60
CA GLY A 60 -13.92 -2.74 1.46
C GLY A 60 -15.18 -2.44 0.61
N ASN A 61 -15.73 -1.24 0.74
CA ASN A 61 -16.81 -0.79 -0.14
C ASN A 61 -16.22 -0.22 -1.45
N PRO A 62 -16.38 -0.90 -2.60
CA PRO A 62 -15.81 -0.45 -3.87
C PRO A 62 -16.28 0.94 -4.32
N LYS A 63 -17.47 1.35 -3.90
CA LYS A 63 -18.01 2.69 -4.24
C LYS A 63 -17.28 3.84 -3.55
N CYS A 64 -16.57 3.53 -2.47
CA CYS A 64 -15.79 4.51 -1.70
C CYS A 64 -14.29 4.40 -1.99
N PHE A 65 -13.84 3.31 -2.63
CA PHE A 65 -12.43 3.05 -2.88
C PHE A 65 -11.90 3.91 -4.01
N GLY A 66 -11.01 4.86 -3.69
CA GLY A 66 -10.46 5.77 -4.70
C GLY A 66 -11.52 6.52 -5.51
N ALA A 67 -12.66 6.88 -4.88
CA ALA A 67 -13.86 7.36 -5.56
C ALA A 67 -13.63 8.60 -6.43
N ASN A 68 -12.58 9.37 -6.16
CA ASN A 68 -12.21 10.58 -6.92
C ASN A 68 -11.04 10.34 -7.88
N ALA A 69 -10.47 9.14 -7.86
CA ALA A 69 -9.27 8.83 -8.65
C ALA A 69 -9.63 8.36 -10.06
N LYS A 70 -8.80 8.75 -11.00
CA LYS A 70 -8.67 8.04 -12.26
C LYS A 70 -7.88 6.76 -12.05
N VAL A 71 -8.33 5.64 -12.62
CA VAL A 71 -7.73 4.33 -12.40
C VAL A 71 -7.01 3.85 -13.67
N ILE A 72 -5.71 3.60 -13.55
CA ILE A 72 -4.93 2.86 -14.54
C ILE A 72 -4.69 1.46 -13.98
N HIS A 73 -5.19 0.43 -14.66
CA HIS A 73 -5.06 -0.95 -14.20
C HIS A 73 -4.13 -1.74 -15.13
N LEU A 74 -2.95 -2.11 -14.62
CA LEU A 74 -2.01 -3.00 -15.30
C LEU A 74 -2.25 -4.42 -14.78
N GLU A 75 -2.74 -5.31 -15.67
CA GLU A 75 -3.13 -6.67 -15.28
C GLU A 75 -2.80 -7.66 -16.40
N ILE A 76 -2.40 -8.86 -16.02
CA ILE A 76 -2.13 -9.92 -16.97
C ILE A 76 -3.41 -10.69 -17.36
N ASP A 77 -4.36 -10.77 -16.44
CA ASP A 77 -5.63 -11.44 -16.67
C ASP A 77 -6.71 -10.42 -17.09
N PRO A 78 -7.17 -10.45 -18.35
CA PRO A 78 -8.22 -9.54 -18.80
C PRO A 78 -9.56 -9.71 -18.06
N ALA A 79 -9.80 -10.85 -17.39
CA ALA A 79 -11.02 -11.07 -16.63
C ALA A 79 -11.08 -10.30 -15.31
N GLU A 80 -9.96 -9.76 -14.84
CA GLU A 80 -9.92 -8.89 -13.65
C GLU A 80 -10.19 -7.41 -13.98
N ILE A 81 -10.12 -7.01 -15.25
CA ILE A 81 -10.41 -5.64 -15.69
C ILE A 81 -11.91 -5.34 -15.53
N ASP A 82 -12.24 -4.20 -14.96
CA ASP A 82 -13.60 -3.70 -14.72
C ASP A 82 -14.49 -4.63 -13.86
N LYS A 83 -13.91 -5.62 -13.21
CA LYS A 83 -14.65 -6.61 -12.43
C LYS A 83 -15.25 -6.02 -11.15
N ILE A 84 -14.51 -5.21 -10.43
CA ILE A 84 -14.91 -4.61 -9.15
C ILE A 84 -14.77 -3.10 -9.17
N VAL A 85 -13.63 -2.59 -9.62
CA VAL A 85 -13.35 -1.17 -9.78
C VAL A 85 -13.19 -0.89 -11.27
N HIS A 86 -13.89 0.14 -11.77
CA HIS A 86 -13.77 0.55 -13.16
C HIS A 86 -12.38 1.15 -13.45
N ALA A 87 -11.75 0.70 -14.52
CA ALA A 87 -10.48 1.22 -15.00
C ALA A 87 -10.72 2.26 -16.11
N ASP A 88 -10.28 3.50 -15.89
CA ASP A 88 -10.27 4.52 -16.96
C ASP A 88 -9.29 4.11 -18.08
N VAL A 89 -8.20 3.43 -17.72
CA VAL A 89 -7.24 2.87 -18.68
C VAL A 89 -6.84 1.47 -18.25
N ALA A 90 -7.11 0.47 -19.07
CA ALA A 90 -6.64 -0.90 -18.89
C ALA A 90 -5.37 -1.15 -19.71
N VAL A 91 -4.35 -1.73 -19.06
CA VAL A 91 -3.10 -2.17 -19.70
C VAL A 91 -2.94 -3.66 -19.48
N ILE A 92 -3.34 -4.45 -20.48
CA ILE A 92 -3.30 -5.92 -20.39
C ILE A 92 -1.91 -6.40 -20.83
N GLY A 93 -1.25 -7.16 -19.97
CA GLY A 93 0.06 -7.75 -20.24
C GLY A 93 0.91 -7.98 -19.02
N ASP A 94 2.03 -8.66 -19.21
CA ASP A 94 3.02 -8.89 -18.14
C ASP A 94 3.62 -7.57 -17.67
N VAL A 95 3.55 -7.32 -16.38
CA VAL A 95 4.10 -6.13 -15.70
C VAL A 95 5.59 -5.94 -15.98
N LYS A 96 6.36 -7.03 -16.13
CA LYS A 96 7.77 -6.95 -16.50
C LYS A 96 8.01 -6.26 -17.85
N GLN A 97 7.02 -6.29 -18.72
CA GLN A 97 7.07 -5.63 -20.04
C GLN A 97 6.37 -4.27 -20.03
N THR A 98 5.20 -4.18 -19.42
CA THR A 98 4.35 -2.98 -19.48
C THR A 98 4.85 -1.85 -18.58
N LEU A 99 5.35 -2.16 -17.37
CA LEU A 99 5.81 -1.15 -16.43
C LEU A 99 7.05 -0.36 -16.92
N PRO A 100 8.08 -0.99 -17.53
CA PRO A 100 9.18 -0.25 -18.14
C PRO A 100 8.76 0.70 -19.27
N LEU A 101 7.76 0.31 -20.08
CA LEU A 101 7.23 1.17 -21.15
C LEU A 101 6.49 2.39 -20.58
N LEU A 102 5.76 2.20 -19.49
CA LEU A 102 5.12 3.30 -18.78
C LEU A 102 6.16 4.25 -18.19
N THR A 103 7.18 3.70 -17.49
CA THR A 103 8.24 4.50 -16.83
C THR A 103 9.01 5.39 -17.80
N GLN A 104 9.23 4.95 -19.04
CA GLN A 104 9.88 5.75 -20.07
C GLN A 104 9.08 6.96 -20.54
N ARG A 105 7.77 6.96 -20.30
CA ARG A 105 6.84 8.00 -20.76
C ARG A 105 6.42 8.99 -19.68
N ILE A 106 6.68 8.68 -18.41
CA ILE A 106 6.37 9.54 -17.29
C ILE A 106 7.59 10.36 -16.87
N ARG A 107 7.33 11.59 -16.43
CA ARG A 107 8.38 12.43 -15.84
C ARG A 107 8.45 12.18 -14.35
N SER A 108 9.67 12.11 -13.82
CA SER A 108 9.87 12.12 -12.37
C SER A 108 9.37 13.44 -11.79
N ALA A 109 8.57 13.35 -10.74
CA ALA A 109 8.08 14.51 -10.01
C ALA A 109 8.16 14.25 -8.49
N GLY A 110 8.48 15.29 -7.73
CA GLY A 110 8.53 15.21 -6.27
C GLY A 110 7.15 15.52 -5.68
N HIS A 111 6.68 14.66 -4.78
CA HIS A 111 5.40 14.82 -4.08
C HIS A 111 5.61 14.86 -2.56
N LYS A 112 6.54 15.72 -2.13
CA LYS A 112 6.97 15.79 -0.73
C LYS A 112 5.79 15.99 0.23
N ALA A 113 4.90 16.95 -0.05
CA ALA A 113 3.74 17.23 0.79
C ALA A 113 2.77 16.01 0.87
N TRP A 114 2.63 15.26 -0.23
CA TRP A 114 1.81 14.04 -0.26
C TRP A 114 2.40 12.97 0.65
N ILE A 115 3.70 12.71 0.55
CA ILE A 115 4.42 11.75 1.40
C ILE A 115 4.38 12.18 2.88
N GLU A 116 4.57 13.47 3.17
CA GLU A 116 4.48 14.01 4.53
C GLU A 116 3.10 13.76 5.16
N GLY A 117 2.04 13.81 4.37
CA GLY A 117 0.70 13.45 4.83
C GLY A 117 0.60 12.00 5.32
N PHE A 118 1.24 11.03 4.63
CA PHE A 118 1.32 9.65 5.12
C PHE A 118 2.14 9.56 6.42
N ARG A 119 3.28 10.27 6.49
CA ARG A 119 4.12 10.29 7.71
C ARG A 119 3.39 10.88 8.92
N ALA A 120 2.47 11.80 8.71
CA ALA A 120 1.60 12.29 9.77
C ALA A 120 0.64 11.19 10.25
N CYS A 121 0.05 10.41 9.34
CA CYS A 121 -0.78 9.26 9.67
C CYS A 121 0.01 8.16 10.40
N ASP A 122 1.24 7.87 9.99
CA ASP A 122 2.13 6.90 10.64
C ASP A 122 2.33 7.23 12.12
N LYS A 123 2.52 8.50 12.46
CA LYS A 123 2.67 8.95 13.86
C LYS A 123 1.40 8.68 14.68
N VAL A 124 0.24 8.98 14.12
CA VAL A 124 -1.05 8.73 14.78
C VAL A 124 -1.25 7.24 15.02
N GLU A 125 -0.99 6.42 14.01
CA GLU A 125 -1.11 4.97 14.10
C GLU A 125 -0.14 4.38 15.11
N TYR A 126 1.12 4.83 15.08
CA TYR A 126 2.13 4.37 16.04
C TYR A 126 1.70 4.60 17.48
N GLU A 127 1.28 5.81 17.84
CA GLU A 127 0.85 6.14 19.20
C GLU A 127 -0.44 5.44 19.61
N ALA A 128 -1.41 5.35 18.70
CA ALA A 128 -2.71 4.79 19.01
C ALA A 128 -2.72 3.25 19.10
N VAL A 129 -1.94 2.58 18.25
CA VAL A 129 -2.00 1.13 18.03
C VAL A 129 -0.67 0.45 18.25
N VAL A 130 0.35 0.81 17.44
CA VAL A 130 1.62 0.05 17.36
C VAL A 130 2.35 0.05 18.70
N ARG A 131 2.57 1.21 19.29
CA ARG A 131 3.27 1.34 20.58
C ARG A 131 2.61 0.50 21.68
N LYS A 132 1.28 0.51 21.73
CA LYS A 132 0.53 -0.27 22.70
C LYS A 132 0.59 -1.78 22.46
N ALA A 133 0.79 -2.20 21.22
CA ALA A 133 0.90 -3.61 20.84
C ALA A 133 2.29 -4.18 21.12
N ILE A 134 3.36 -3.40 20.87
CA ILE A 134 4.76 -3.85 21.00
C ILE A 134 5.40 -3.48 22.34
N ARG A 135 4.88 -2.46 23.04
CA ARG A 135 5.38 -2.00 24.36
C ARG A 135 4.22 -1.73 25.31
N PRO A 136 3.49 -2.78 25.73
CA PRO A 136 2.39 -2.61 26.68
C PRO A 136 2.92 -2.18 28.06
N GLU A 137 2.18 -1.31 28.73
CA GLU A 137 2.55 -0.83 30.08
C GLU A 137 2.27 -1.89 31.18
N GLY A 138 1.78 -3.08 30.80
CA GLY A 138 1.51 -4.21 31.67
C GLY A 138 0.43 -5.13 31.12
N GLY A 139 0.09 -6.15 31.89
CA GLY A 139 -0.93 -7.14 31.52
C GLY A 139 -0.36 -8.42 30.92
N ARG A 140 -1.14 -9.09 30.07
CA ARG A 140 -0.71 -10.31 29.37
C ARG A 140 0.15 -9.96 28.18
N ILE A 141 1.13 -10.82 27.86
CA ILE A 141 1.96 -10.72 26.66
C ILE A 141 1.04 -10.63 25.41
N ARG A 142 1.34 -9.69 24.54
CA ARG A 142 0.61 -9.46 23.29
C ARG A 142 1.40 -10.04 22.11
N MET A 143 0.68 -10.41 21.05
CA MET A 143 1.31 -10.98 19.85
C MET A 143 2.35 -10.02 19.24
N GLY A 144 2.06 -8.73 19.16
CA GLY A 144 2.99 -7.72 18.66
C GLY A 144 4.30 -7.65 19.47
N GLU A 145 4.22 -7.79 20.81
CA GLU A 145 5.38 -7.82 21.70
C GLU A 145 6.24 -9.07 21.44
N VAL A 146 5.60 -10.23 21.20
CA VAL A 146 6.32 -11.47 20.86
C VAL A 146 7.06 -11.32 19.53
N VAL A 147 6.36 -10.82 18.50
CA VAL A 147 6.94 -10.63 17.16
C VAL A 147 8.11 -9.65 17.22
N ASP A 148 7.94 -8.51 17.89
CA ASP A 148 8.99 -7.50 18.05
C ASP A 148 10.21 -8.05 18.80
N THR A 149 9.98 -8.79 19.88
CA THR A 149 11.06 -9.41 20.69
C THR A 149 11.85 -10.43 19.87
N VAL A 150 11.16 -11.31 19.13
CA VAL A 150 11.82 -12.32 18.28
C VAL A 150 12.57 -11.66 17.14
N ALA A 151 11.98 -10.69 16.48
CA ALA A 151 12.65 -9.96 15.39
C ALA A 151 13.96 -9.32 15.88
N HIS A 152 13.94 -8.63 17.01
CA HIS A 152 15.14 -8.02 17.59
C HIS A 152 16.18 -9.06 18.05
N ALA A 153 15.74 -10.17 18.64
CA ALA A 153 16.66 -11.22 19.09
C ALA A 153 17.47 -11.89 17.95
N TYR A 154 16.95 -11.81 16.73
CA TYR A 154 17.56 -12.36 15.52
C TYR A 154 17.99 -11.26 14.52
N ASP A 155 18.20 -10.03 14.98
CA ASP A 155 18.63 -8.89 14.14
C ASP A 155 17.73 -8.69 12.89
N ASN A 156 16.43 -8.98 13.00
CA ASN A 156 15.44 -8.99 11.93
C ASN A 156 15.70 -10.02 10.81
N ASP A 157 16.53 -11.02 11.06
CA ASP A 157 16.80 -12.14 10.13
C ASP A 157 16.05 -13.42 10.58
N ALA A 158 14.76 -13.29 10.85
CA ALA A 158 13.88 -14.38 11.22
C ALA A 158 12.66 -14.45 10.31
N VAL A 159 12.26 -15.67 9.96
CA VAL A 159 10.97 -15.93 9.28
C VAL A 159 9.94 -16.29 10.34
N LEU A 160 8.98 -15.41 10.55
CA LEU A 160 7.85 -15.63 11.46
C LEU A 160 6.65 -16.13 10.67
N VAL A 161 6.12 -17.29 11.06
CA VAL A 161 4.90 -17.86 10.50
C VAL A 161 3.78 -17.73 11.54
N THR A 162 2.68 -17.04 11.17
CA THR A 162 1.54 -16.75 12.06
C THR A 162 0.24 -17.25 11.45
#